data_59471ee05947dc0e633096af04da145c
#
_entry.id   59471ee05947dc0e633096af04da145c
#
_cell.length_a   1.000
_cell.length_b   1.000
_cell.length_c   1.000
_cell.angle_alpha   90.00
_cell.angle_beta   90.00
_cell.angle_gamma   90.00
#
_symmetry.space_group_name_H-M   'P 1'
#
loop_
_entity.id
_entity.type
_entity.pdbx_description
1 polymer ?
#
loop_
_entity_poly.entity_id
_entity_poly.type
_entity_poly.pdbx_seq_one_letter_code
_entity_poly.pdbx_strand_id
1 'polypeptide(L)'
;MEFFITQTLNGLSFGALLFLLASGLSLIYGVMKIVNIAHGSYYMLGAYIGLSVILKTKIFILGALSGALAIGVVGLCMERVFLRQFPLQPLPQMMITLGFALVFRDLALLIWGGDPFTLPPPAFLVGSTKIFNVIFPVYRLFVIAVAAFVAIGLWLFNDKTLVGAKLRATVDDHEMARGVGLNVPLISGCMFGLGAFLAAFGGVMGGPIFGVYPGLDFELLSVAFVVVIVGGRGSLKGSAVGSILVGLVDNFGKAIVPELSYFTLFAPMAIVVAIKPTG
;
A
#
# COMPACT_ATOMS: atom_id res chain seq x y z
N MET A 1 -24.36 -5.91 -19.97
CA MET A 1 -23.18 -5.08 -20.27
C MET A 1 -22.83 -4.13 -19.12
N GLU A 2 -23.81 -3.42 -18.55
CA GLU A 2 -23.63 -2.48 -17.43
C GLU A 2 -23.00 -3.13 -16.18
N PHE A 3 -23.43 -4.34 -15.82
CA PHE A 3 -22.83 -5.12 -14.72
C PHE A 3 -21.33 -5.31 -14.88
N PHE A 4 -20.87 -5.76 -16.05
CA PHE A 4 -19.43 -5.98 -16.30
C PHE A 4 -18.63 -4.68 -16.25
N ILE A 5 -19.15 -3.59 -16.80
CA ILE A 5 -18.51 -2.27 -16.75
C ILE A 5 -18.38 -1.80 -15.30
N THR A 6 -19.47 -1.91 -14.52
CA THR A 6 -19.48 -1.52 -13.10
C THR A 6 -18.45 -2.30 -12.30
N GLN A 7 -18.42 -3.64 -12.43
CA GLN A 7 -17.47 -4.49 -11.69
C GLN A 7 -16.02 -4.24 -12.11
N THR A 8 -15.79 -4.02 -13.41
CA THR A 8 -14.44 -3.67 -13.90
C THR A 8 -13.97 -2.35 -13.33
N LEU A 9 -14.78 -1.30 -13.35
CA LEU A 9 -14.42 0.01 -12.80
C LEU A 9 -14.21 -0.05 -11.27
N ASN A 10 -15.07 -0.78 -10.55
CA ASN A 10 -14.91 -1.01 -9.11
C ASN A 10 -13.62 -1.79 -8.81
N GLY A 11 -13.37 -2.86 -9.57
CA GLY A 11 -12.15 -3.67 -9.44
C GLY A 11 -10.88 -2.87 -9.73
N LEU A 12 -10.89 -2.02 -10.75
CA LEU A 12 -9.78 -1.11 -11.05
C LEU A 12 -9.56 -0.08 -9.94
N SER A 13 -10.65 0.50 -9.39
CA SER A 13 -10.56 1.45 -8.28
C SER A 13 -9.98 0.81 -7.02
N PHE A 14 -10.43 -0.40 -6.68
CA PHE A 14 -9.89 -1.17 -5.56
C PHE A 14 -8.43 -1.57 -5.83
N GLY A 15 -8.12 -2.11 -7.01
CA GLY A 15 -6.76 -2.42 -7.44
C GLY A 15 -5.82 -1.22 -7.39
N ALA A 16 -6.30 -0.02 -7.72
CA ALA A 16 -5.54 1.21 -7.62
C ALA A 16 -5.11 1.53 -6.17
N LEU A 17 -6.02 1.37 -5.19
CA LEU A 17 -5.69 1.52 -3.77
C LEU A 17 -4.74 0.43 -3.28
N LEU A 18 -4.99 -0.82 -3.69
CA LEU A 18 -4.09 -1.94 -3.39
C LEU A 18 -2.69 -1.72 -3.96
N PHE A 19 -2.58 -1.12 -5.14
CA PHE A 19 -1.27 -0.78 -5.72
C PHE A 19 -0.50 0.21 -4.84
N LEU A 20 -1.14 1.28 -4.37
CA LEU A 20 -0.49 2.26 -3.49
C LEU A 20 0.07 1.59 -2.22
N LEU A 21 -0.71 0.71 -1.61
CA LEU A 21 -0.29 -0.05 -0.44
C LEU A 21 0.80 -1.09 -0.80
N ALA A 22 0.55 -1.94 -1.78
CA ALA A 22 1.43 -3.05 -2.13
C ALA A 22 2.76 -2.62 -2.76
N SER A 23 2.79 -1.48 -3.48
CA SER A 23 4.03 -0.92 -4.04
C SER A 23 5.02 -0.55 -2.94
N GLY A 24 4.55 0.05 -1.84
CA GLY A 24 5.37 0.33 -0.66
C GLY A 24 5.91 -0.93 -0.01
N LEU A 25 5.06 -1.95 0.16
CA LEU A 25 5.46 -3.25 0.70
C LEU A 25 6.50 -3.96 -0.19
N SER A 26 6.30 -3.91 -1.51
CA SER A 26 7.25 -4.47 -2.48
C SER A 26 8.60 -3.76 -2.47
N LEU A 27 8.63 -2.43 -2.31
CA LEU A 27 9.88 -1.68 -2.16
C LEU A 27 10.66 -2.12 -0.92
N ILE A 28 9.98 -2.21 0.22
CA ILE A 28 10.59 -2.65 1.49
C ILE A 28 11.11 -4.08 1.34
N TYR A 29 10.26 -4.99 0.85
CA TYR A 29 10.65 -6.39 0.69
C TYR A 29 11.79 -6.57 -0.32
N GLY A 30 11.77 -5.82 -1.40
CA GLY A 30 12.82 -5.87 -2.43
C GLY A 30 14.20 -5.63 -1.84
N VAL A 31 14.34 -4.58 -1.01
CA VAL A 31 15.63 -4.19 -0.43
C VAL A 31 16.00 -4.99 0.81
N MET A 32 15.07 -5.20 1.73
CA MET A 32 15.39 -5.77 3.04
C MET A 32 15.08 -7.27 3.15
N LYS A 33 14.34 -7.84 2.19
CA LYS A 33 13.87 -9.24 2.17
C LYS A 33 13.04 -9.62 3.41
N ILE A 34 12.39 -8.65 4.03
CA ILE A 34 11.56 -8.84 5.22
C ILE A 34 10.08 -8.61 4.92
N VAL A 35 9.25 -9.29 5.69
CA VAL A 35 7.80 -9.07 5.73
C VAL A 35 7.52 -8.04 6.83
N ASN A 36 7.16 -6.82 6.43
CA ASN A 36 6.84 -5.76 7.37
C ASN A 36 5.36 -5.84 7.78
N ILE A 37 5.08 -6.34 8.98
CA ILE A 37 3.70 -6.49 9.48
C ILE A 37 3.09 -5.12 9.85
N ALA A 38 3.91 -4.13 10.26
CA ALA A 38 3.42 -2.78 10.54
C ALA A 38 2.97 -2.01 9.29
N HIS A 39 3.12 -2.60 8.08
CA HIS A 39 2.82 -1.89 6.84
C HIS A 39 1.33 -1.52 6.70
N GLY A 40 0.42 -2.38 7.17
CA GLY A 40 -1.01 -2.05 7.25
C GLY A 40 -1.29 -0.92 8.23
N SER A 41 -0.58 -0.88 9.37
CA SER A 41 -0.74 0.19 10.34
C SER A 41 -0.25 1.54 9.81
N TYR A 42 0.71 1.58 8.89
CA TYR A 42 1.10 2.81 8.19
C TYR A 42 -0.05 3.36 7.34
N TYR A 43 -0.78 2.48 6.65
CA TYR A 43 -1.98 2.88 5.90
C TYR A 43 -3.03 3.47 6.85
N MET A 44 -3.37 2.78 7.92
CA MET A 44 -4.37 3.19 8.90
C MET A 44 -3.98 4.52 9.58
N LEU A 45 -2.77 4.65 10.11
CA LEU A 45 -2.30 5.87 10.77
C LEU A 45 -2.20 7.05 9.79
N GLY A 46 -1.76 6.80 8.56
CA GLY A 46 -1.76 7.82 7.50
C GLY A 46 -3.15 8.39 7.27
N ALA A 47 -4.16 7.51 7.19
CA ALA A 47 -5.56 7.93 7.06
C ALA A 47 -6.05 8.73 8.26
N TYR A 48 -5.74 8.36 9.49
CA TYR A 48 -6.12 9.10 10.71
C TYR A 48 -5.45 10.48 10.79
N ILE A 49 -4.14 10.56 10.51
CA ILE A 49 -3.42 11.85 10.49
C ILE A 49 -3.99 12.73 9.38
N GLY A 50 -4.19 12.16 8.19
CA GLY A 50 -4.80 12.86 7.07
C GLY A 50 -6.19 13.38 7.39
N LEU A 51 -7.05 12.55 8.02
CA LEU A 51 -8.38 12.95 8.50
C LEU A 51 -8.28 14.16 9.43
N SER A 52 -7.39 14.10 10.44
CA SER A 52 -7.21 15.17 11.43
C SER A 52 -6.83 16.50 10.77
N VAL A 53 -5.97 16.46 9.75
CA VAL A 53 -5.56 17.65 9.00
C VAL A 53 -6.69 18.15 8.09
N ILE A 54 -7.39 17.24 7.38
CA ILE A 54 -8.51 17.59 6.50
C ILE A 54 -9.65 18.26 7.29
N LEU A 55 -9.99 17.73 8.46
CA LEU A 55 -11.05 18.31 9.29
C LEU A 55 -10.72 19.73 9.74
N LYS A 56 -9.43 20.03 10.02
CA LYS A 56 -8.98 21.37 10.45
C LYS A 56 -8.82 22.33 9.28
N THR A 57 -8.21 21.89 8.18
CA THR A 57 -7.80 22.78 7.08
C THR A 57 -8.79 22.83 5.94
N LYS A 58 -9.67 21.83 5.82
CA LYS A 58 -10.58 21.56 4.68
C LYS A 58 -9.84 21.33 3.36
N ILE A 59 -8.52 21.09 3.40
CA ILE A 59 -7.68 20.88 2.20
C ILE A 59 -7.25 19.40 2.16
N PHE A 60 -7.85 18.65 1.25
CA PHE A 60 -7.62 17.20 1.12
C PHE A 60 -6.15 16.87 0.79
N ILE A 61 -5.53 17.61 -0.15
CA ILE A 61 -4.15 17.35 -0.56
C ILE A 61 -3.16 17.60 0.58
N LEU A 62 -3.43 18.58 1.44
CA LEU A 62 -2.60 18.84 2.62
C LEU A 62 -2.68 17.68 3.61
N GLY A 63 -3.88 17.13 3.81
CA GLY A 63 -4.07 15.93 4.64
C GLY A 63 -3.35 14.72 4.06
N ALA A 64 -3.44 14.51 2.74
CA ALA A 64 -2.78 13.40 2.07
C ALA A 64 -1.25 13.48 2.21
N LEU A 65 -0.66 14.64 1.96
CA LEU A 65 0.78 14.84 2.06
C LEU A 65 1.27 14.81 3.51
N SER A 66 0.55 15.43 4.44
CA SER A 66 0.94 15.43 5.86
C SER A 66 0.90 14.04 6.47
N GLY A 67 -0.16 13.25 6.20
CA GLY A 67 -0.25 11.87 6.64
C GLY A 67 0.87 11.00 6.07
N ALA A 68 1.10 11.11 4.76
CA ALA A 68 2.14 10.38 4.07
C ALA A 68 3.56 10.73 4.57
N LEU A 69 3.87 12.04 4.72
CA LEU A 69 5.17 12.50 5.21
C LEU A 69 5.41 12.10 6.67
N ALA A 70 4.42 12.30 7.55
CA ALA A 70 4.54 11.94 8.96
C ALA A 70 4.87 10.44 9.12
N ILE A 71 4.14 9.58 8.42
CA ILE A 71 4.35 8.13 8.49
C ILE A 71 5.62 7.71 7.74
N GLY A 72 5.99 8.39 6.66
CA GLY A 72 7.27 8.19 6.00
C GLY A 72 8.46 8.43 6.93
N VAL A 73 8.41 9.49 7.76
CA VAL A 73 9.40 9.78 8.80
C VAL A 73 9.38 8.71 9.91
N VAL A 74 8.19 8.31 10.38
CA VAL A 74 8.04 7.23 11.36
C VAL A 74 8.67 5.94 10.84
N GLY A 75 8.40 5.55 9.59
CA GLY A 75 9.00 4.39 8.95
C GLY A 75 10.52 4.49 8.89
N LEU A 76 11.07 5.62 8.44
CA LEU A 76 12.51 5.84 8.40
C LEU A 76 13.15 5.75 9.79
N CYS A 77 12.52 6.33 10.81
CA CYS A 77 12.98 6.23 12.20
C CYS A 77 12.94 4.78 12.70
N MET A 78 11.85 4.05 12.41
CA MET A 78 11.71 2.66 12.80
C MET A 78 12.79 1.77 12.17
N GLU A 79 13.09 1.95 10.88
CA GLU A 79 14.20 1.23 10.24
C GLU A 79 15.52 1.57 10.92
N ARG A 80 15.82 2.86 11.08
CA ARG A 80 17.12 3.32 11.55
C ARG A 80 17.42 2.92 13.00
N VAL A 81 16.41 2.96 13.86
CA VAL A 81 16.57 2.74 15.31
C VAL A 81 16.43 1.27 15.67
N PHE A 82 15.48 0.55 15.06
CA PHE A 82 15.12 -0.80 15.49
C PHE A 82 15.56 -1.87 14.49
N LEU A 83 15.18 -1.75 13.20
CA LEU A 83 15.37 -2.84 12.25
C LEU A 83 16.82 -2.98 11.80
N ARG A 84 17.55 -1.87 11.71
CA ARG A 84 18.97 -1.85 11.32
C ARG A 84 19.88 -2.62 12.27
N GLN A 85 19.45 -2.83 13.51
CA GLN A 85 20.22 -3.60 14.49
C GLN A 85 20.23 -5.11 14.19
N PHE A 86 19.30 -5.58 13.35
CA PHE A 86 19.13 -6.99 12.99
C PHE A 86 19.26 -7.20 11.47
N PRO A 87 20.40 -6.83 10.83
CA PRO A 87 20.53 -6.94 9.38
C PRO A 87 20.44 -8.40 8.95
N LEU A 88 19.67 -8.67 7.88
CA LEU A 88 19.48 -10.00 7.30
C LEU A 88 18.91 -11.07 8.27
N GLN A 89 18.24 -10.64 9.34
CA GLN A 89 17.54 -11.51 10.28
C GLN A 89 16.03 -11.32 10.17
N PRO A 90 15.34 -12.09 9.30
CA PRO A 90 13.93 -11.86 9.02
C PRO A 90 13.02 -12.04 10.24
N LEU A 91 13.28 -13.05 11.08
CA LEU A 91 12.42 -13.37 12.23
C LEU A 91 12.42 -12.26 13.31
N PRO A 92 13.56 -11.78 13.84
CA PRO A 92 13.57 -10.62 14.73
C PRO A 92 12.93 -9.38 14.13
N GLN A 93 13.16 -9.08 12.86
CA GLN A 93 12.56 -7.93 12.19
C GLN A 93 11.04 -8.07 12.06
N MET A 94 10.52 -9.26 11.74
CA MET A 94 9.09 -9.54 11.76
C MET A 94 8.48 -9.34 13.14
N MET A 95 9.12 -9.83 14.21
CA MET A 95 8.63 -9.65 15.58
C MET A 95 8.58 -8.19 16.00
N ILE A 96 9.61 -7.41 15.64
CA ILE A 96 9.65 -5.96 15.89
C ILE A 96 8.49 -5.27 15.14
N THR A 97 8.31 -5.57 13.86
CA THR A 97 7.24 -4.94 13.06
C THR A 97 5.84 -5.35 13.54
N LEU A 98 5.66 -6.59 14.03
CA LEU A 98 4.42 -7.02 14.67
C LEU A 98 4.17 -6.23 15.97
N GLY A 99 5.18 -6.09 16.82
CA GLY A 99 5.06 -5.28 18.05
C GLY A 99 4.66 -3.84 17.74
N PHE A 100 5.28 -3.21 16.73
CA PHE A 100 4.89 -1.87 16.28
C PHE A 100 3.47 -1.82 15.71
N ALA A 101 3.03 -2.86 14.97
CA ALA A 101 1.66 -2.91 14.46
C ALA A 101 0.63 -2.85 15.59
N LEU A 102 0.84 -3.63 16.66
CA LEU A 102 -0.03 -3.62 17.84
C LEU A 102 0.00 -2.25 18.54
N VAL A 103 1.19 -1.70 18.79
CA VAL A 103 1.34 -0.37 19.41
C VAL A 103 0.65 0.71 18.56
N PHE A 104 0.80 0.70 17.25
CA PHE A 104 0.18 1.68 16.36
C PHE A 104 -1.34 1.57 16.35
N ARG A 105 -1.88 0.36 16.43
CA ARG A 105 -3.33 0.13 16.55
C ARG A 105 -3.86 0.68 17.87
N ASP A 106 -3.19 0.39 18.99
CA ASP A 106 -3.59 0.87 20.31
C ASP A 106 -3.45 2.38 20.42
N LEU A 107 -2.41 2.98 19.83
CA LEU A 107 -2.27 4.45 19.72
C LEU A 107 -3.40 5.06 18.89
N ALA A 108 -3.81 4.43 17.79
CA ALA A 108 -4.94 4.90 17.01
C ALA A 108 -6.24 4.88 17.83
N LEU A 109 -6.48 3.78 18.56
CA LEU A 109 -7.63 3.65 19.46
C LEU A 109 -7.61 4.70 20.58
N LEU A 110 -6.44 4.96 21.18
CA LEU A 110 -6.28 5.93 22.25
C LEU A 110 -6.53 7.37 21.79
N ILE A 111 -6.05 7.74 20.61
CA ILE A 111 -6.07 9.12 20.11
C ILE A 111 -7.40 9.47 19.42
N TRP A 112 -7.95 8.56 18.60
CA TRP A 112 -9.14 8.81 17.79
C TRP A 112 -10.37 8.02 18.25
N GLY A 113 -10.22 7.08 19.18
CA GLY A 113 -11.32 6.22 19.64
C GLY A 113 -11.57 5.03 18.73
N GLY A 114 -12.63 4.26 19.07
CA GLY A 114 -13.00 3.03 18.34
C GLY A 114 -14.02 3.22 17.22
N ASP A 115 -14.62 4.39 17.13
CA ASP A 115 -15.66 4.65 16.14
C ASP A 115 -15.08 4.77 14.72
N PRO A 116 -15.78 4.26 13.71
CA PRO A 116 -15.35 4.42 12.32
C PRO A 116 -15.58 5.85 11.83
N PHE A 117 -14.56 6.42 11.20
CA PHE A 117 -14.63 7.72 10.54
C PHE A 117 -14.68 7.56 9.02
N THR A 118 -15.40 8.44 8.34
CA THR A 118 -15.35 8.57 6.88
C THR A 118 -14.64 9.85 6.52
N LEU A 119 -13.58 9.77 5.70
CA LEU A 119 -12.92 10.95 5.18
C LEU A 119 -13.83 11.63 4.13
N PRO A 120 -14.05 12.95 4.23
CA PRO A 120 -14.75 13.65 3.17
C PRO A 120 -13.86 13.73 1.91
N PRO A 121 -14.37 13.34 0.72
CA PRO A 121 -13.64 13.55 -0.52
C PRO A 121 -13.52 15.06 -0.82
N PRO A 122 -12.54 15.46 -1.68
CA PRO A 122 -12.46 16.85 -2.13
C PRO A 122 -13.77 17.34 -2.75
N ALA A 123 -14.19 18.57 -2.46
CA ALA A 123 -15.49 19.11 -2.91
C ALA A 123 -15.68 19.04 -4.44
N PHE A 124 -14.61 19.22 -5.21
CA PHE A 124 -14.66 19.14 -6.68
C PHE A 124 -14.74 17.72 -7.24
N LEU A 125 -14.60 16.69 -6.40
CA LEU A 125 -14.74 15.27 -6.75
C LEU A 125 -16.01 14.64 -6.18
N VAL A 126 -16.83 15.44 -5.52
CA VAL A 126 -18.14 14.99 -5.04
C VAL A 126 -19.10 14.89 -6.24
N GLY A 127 -19.72 13.72 -6.38
CA GLY A 127 -20.67 13.47 -7.45
C GLY A 127 -20.33 12.22 -8.28
N SER A 128 -21.06 12.04 -9.35
CA SER A 128 -20.93 10.89 -10.26
C SER A 128 -20.96 11.35 -11.71
N THR A 129 -20.32 10.59 -12.57
CA THR A 129 -20.35 10.78 -14.02
C THR A 129 -20.93 9.55 -14.72
N LYS A 130 -21.48 9.72 -15.92
CA LYS A 130 -21.95 8.62 -16.75
C LYS A 130 -20.81 8.11 -17.64
N ILE A 131 -20.52 6.81 -17.54
CA ILE A 131 -19.57 6.10 -18.39
C ILE A 131 -20.32 4.91 -19.01
N PHE A 132 -20.51 4.89 -20.33
CA PHE A 132 -21.26 3.84 -21.04
C PHE A 132 -22.59 3.45 -20.36
N ASN A 133 -23.43 4.44 -20.03
CA ASN A 133 -24.69 4.30 -19.28
C ASN A 133 -24.59 3.87 -17.80
N VAL A 134 -23.40 3.66 -17.26
CA VAL A 134 -23.17 3.38 -15.83
C VAL A 134 -22.89 4.68 -15.08
N ILE A 135 -23.57 4.90 -13.97
CA ILE A 135 -23.30 6.02 -13.06
C ILE A 135 -22.13 5.61 -12.15
N PHE A 136 -21.01 6.32 -12.23
CA PHE A 136 -19.80 5.99 -11.48
C PHE A 136 -19.27 7.20 -10.69
N PRO A 137 -18.85 7.03 -9.40
CA PRO A 137 -18.33 8.12 -8.58
C PRO A 137 -17.04 8.73 -9.15
N VAL A 138 -17.00 10.05 -9.29
CA VAL A 138 -15.84 10.77 -9.83
C VAL A 138 -14.60 10.54 -8.97
N TYR A 139 -14.75 10.46 -7.64
CA TYR A 139 -13.65 10.20 -6.72
C TYR A 139 -12.91 8.89 -7.01
N ARG A 140 -13.63 7.82 -7.38
CA ARG A 140 -13.00 6.53 -7.73
C ARG A 140 -12.15 6.61 -8.99
N LEU A 141 -12.59 7.40 -9.98
CA LEU A 141 -11.79 7.67 -11.19
C LEU A 141 -10.52 8.47 -10.86
N PHE A 142 -10.65 9.45 -9.96
CA PHE A 142 -9.51 10.20 -9.47
C PHE A 142 -8.48 9.30 -8.77
N VAL A 143 -8.91 8.36 -7.94
CA VAL A 143 -8.02 7.37 -7.28
C VAL A 143 -7.29 6.52 -8.31
N ILE A 144 -7.97 6.06 -9.37
CA ILE A 144 -7.32 5.31 -10.47
C ILE A 144 -6.24 6.19 -11.16
N ALA A 145 -6.57 7.44 -11.46
CA ALA A 145 -5.63 8.36 -12.09
C ALA A 145 -4.40 8.66 -11.22
N VAL A 146 -4.61 8.87 -9.90
CA VAL A 146 -3.53 9.09 -8.93
C VAL A 146 -2.64 7.85 -8.83
N ALA A 147 -3.21 6.65 -8.72
CA ALA A 147 -2.44 5.42 -8.67
C ALA A 147 -1.63 5.19 -9.95
N ALA A 148 -2.21 5.47 -11.12
CA ALA A 148 -1.49 5.40 -12.39
C ALA A 148 -0.33 6.42 -12.45
N PHE A 149 -0.55 7.64 -11.97
CA PHE A 149 0.52 8.64 -11.87
C PHE A 149 1.66 8.20 -10.95
N VAL A 150 1.32 7.65 -9.76
CA VAL A 150 2.31 7.09 -8.83
C VAL A 150 3.03 5.90 -9.45
N ALA A 151 2.33 5.02 -10.17
CA ALA A 151 2.94 3.87 -10.85
C ALA A 151 3.96 4.30 -11.90
N ILE A 152 3.62 5.29 -12.73
CA ILE A 152 4.52 5.87 -13.72
C ILE A 152 5.71 6.54 -13.03
N GLY A 153 5.46 7.31 -11.95
CA GLY A 153 6.51 7.96 -11.16
C GLY A 153 7.49 6.96 -10.56
N LEU A 154 6.99 5.89 -9.95
CA LEU A 154 7.83 4.82 -9.38
C LEU A 154 8.59 4.05 -10.47
N TRP A 155 7.98 3.80 -11.61
CA TRP A 155 8.66 3.18 -12.75
C TRP A 155 9.79 4.06 -13.26
N LEU A 156 9.53 5.35 -13.51
CA LEU A 156 10.57 6.31 -13.94
C LEU A 156 11.68 6.43 -12.88
N PHE A 157 11.32 6.55 -11.60
CA PHE A 157 12.28 6.58 -10.51
C PHE A 157 13.17 5.35 -10.50
N ASN A 158 12.58 4.15 -10.56
CA ASN A 158 13.31 2.90 -10.51
C ASN A 158 14.17 2.66 -11.76
N ASP A 159 13.61 2.88 -12.97
CA ASP A 159 14.27 2.45 -14.21
C ASP A 159 15.14 3.54 -14.84
N LYS A 160 14.88 4.84 -14.57
CA LYS A 160 15.50 5.97 -15.26
C LYS A 160 16.39 6.85 -14.39
N THR A 161 16.50 6.59 -13.07
CA THR A 161 17.33 7.42 -12.18
C THR A 161 18.56 6.67 -11.66
N LEU A 162 19.61 7.45 -11.30
CA LEU A 162 20.79 6.89 -10.62
C LEU A 162 20.46 6.29 -9.25
N VAL A 163 19.47 6.86 -8.55
CA VAL A 163 19.00 6.31 -7.27
C VAL A 163 18.36 4.95 -7.49
N GLY A 164 17.52 4.81 -8.51
CA GLY A 164 16.94 3.53 -8.91
C GLY A 164 17.99 2.50 -9.34
N ALA A 165 19.04 2.92 -10.04
CA ALA A 165 20.15 2.02 -10.40
C ALA A 165 20.88 1.50 -9.14
N LYS A 166 21.17 2.39 -8.17
CA LYS A 166 21.77 2.00 -6.88
C LYS A 166 20.86 1.08 -6.08
N LEU A 167 19.54 1.34 -6.13
CA LEU A 167 18.53 0.50 -5.50
C LEU A 167 18.55 -0.92 -6.10
N ARG A 168 18.48 -1.05 -7.42
CA ARG A 168 18.53 -2.37 -8.09
C ARG A 168 19.82 -3.12 -7.77
N ALA A 169 20.98 -2.47 -7.85
CA ALA A 169 22.24 -3.07 -7.46
C ALA A 169 22.23 -3.59 -6.00
N THR A 170 21.60 -2.83 -5.09
CA THR A 170 21.46 -3.25 -3.68
C THR A 170 20.50 -4.44 -3.54
N VAL A 171 19.43 -4.51 -4.33
CA VAL A 171 18.45 -5.62 -4.32
C VAL A 171 19.05 -6.90 -4.87
N ASP A 172 19.88 -6.78 -5.92
CA ASP A 172 20.52 -7.91 -6.59
C ASP A 172 21.61 -8.54 -5.70
N ASP A 173 22.52 -7.74 -5.14
CA ASP A 173 23.58 -8.21 -4.27
C ASP A 173 24.01 -7.14 -3.25
N HIS A 174 23.66 -7.37 -1.98
CA HIS A 174 23.99 -6.47 -0.88
C HIS A 174 25.49 -6.38 -0.59
N GLU A 175 26.23 -7.49 -0.71
CA GLU A 175 27.65 -7.54 -0.40
C GLU A 175 28.44 -6.84 -1.49
N MET A 176 28.16 -7.15 -2.75
CA MET A 176 28.78 -6.48 -3.88
C MET A 176 28.46 -4.98 -3.89
N ALA A 177 27.22 -4.59 -3.61
CA ALA A 177 26.85 -3.18 -3.52
C ALA A 177 27.66 -2.42 -2.48
N ARG A 178 27.93 -3.02 -1.31
CA ARG A 178 28.84 -2.46 -0.30
C ARG A 178 30.28 -2.42 -0.79
N GLY A 179 30.74 -3.46 -1.48
CA GLY A 179 32.09 -3.54 -2.03
C GLY A 179 32.41 -2.42 -3.03
N VAL A 180 31.43 -1.98 -3.82
CA VAL A 180 31.57 -0.83 -4.73
C VAL A 180 31.28 0.53 -4.06
N GLY A 181 31.14 0.58 -2.73
CA GLY A 181 31.03 1.81 -1.94
C GLY A 181 29.60 2.36 -1.81
N LEU A 182 28.57 1.59 -2.12
CA LEU A 182 27.18 2.03 -1.88
C LEU A 182 26.83 1.98 -0.39
N ASN A 183 26.20 3.04 0.11
CA ASN A 183 25.68 3.08 1.48
C ASN A 183 24.35 2.32 1.56
N VAL A 184 24.43 0.98 1.62
CA VAL A 184 23.26 0.10 1.69
C VAL A 184 22.32 0.43 2.86
N PRO A 185 22.81 0.72 4.10
CA PRO A 185 21.92 1.13 5.18
C PRO A 185 21.11 2.39 4.90
N LEU A 186 21.70 3.37 4.20
CA LEU A 186 20.97 4.58 3.82
C LEU A 186 19.89 4.29 2.77
N ILE A 187 20.23 3.47 1.78
CA ILE A 187 19.28 3.05 0.73
C ILE A 187 18.10 2.30 1.36
N SER A 188 18.38 1.34 2.27
CA SER A 188 17.34 0.58 2.98
C SER A 188 16.42 1.49 3.78
N GLY A 189 16.96 2.43 4.56
CA GLY A 189 16.17 3.38 5.34
C GLY A 189 15.30 4.29 4.47
N CYS A 190 15.86 4.84 3.39
CA CYS A 190 15.10 5.67 2.45
C CYS A 190 13.96 4.88 1.78
N MET A 191 14.21 3.64 1.38
CA MET A 191 13.19 2.79 0.76
C MET A 191 12.12 2.36 1.75
N PHE A 192 12.50 2.10 3.01
CA PHE A 192 11.54 1.80 4.06
C PHE A 192 10.63 3.02 4.35
N GLY A 193 11.21 4.22 4.47
CA GLY A 193 10.46 5.47 4.62
C GLY A 193 9.55 5.77 3.42
N LEU A 194 10.03 5.55 2.19
CA LEU A 194 9.23 5.71 0.98
C LEU A 194 8.08 4.69 0.92
N GLY A 195 8.32 3.44 1.31
CA GLY A 195 7.28 2.42 1.40
C GLY A 195 6.21 2.78 2.41
N ALA A 196 6.60 3.26 3.59
CA ALA A 196 5.68 3.75 4.63
C ALA A 196 4.88 4.99 4.16
N PHE A 197 5.54 5.92 3.45
CA PHE A 197 4.89 7.07 2.80
C PHE A 197 3.79 6.63 1.82
N LEU A 198 4.10 5.68 0.93
CA LEU A 198 3.14 5.17 -0.07
C LEU A 198 1.94 4.48 0.59
N ALA A 199 2.18 3.67 1.63
CA ALA A 199 1.11 3.04 2.39
C ALA A 199 0.19 4.09 3.03
N ALA A 200 0.75 5.08 3.71
CA ALA A 200 0.01 6.16 4.36
C ALA A 200 -0.74 7.03 3.35
N PHE A 201 -0.11 7.35 2.22
CA PHE A 201 -0.76 8.06 1.12
C PHE A 201 -1.97 7.27 0.59
N GLY A 202 -1.79 5.96 0.37
CA GLY A 202 -2.87 5.05 0.02
C GLY A 202 -4.00 5.05 1.05
N GLY A 203 -3.66 5.16 2.35
CA GLY A 203 -4.61 5.26 3.45
C GLY A 203 -5.52 6.48 3.36
N VAL A 204 -4.94 7.66 3.11
CA VAL A 204 -5.75 8.88 2.92
C VAL A 204 -6.60 8.79 1.65
N MET A 205 -6.04 8.25 0.55
CA MET A 205 -6.79 8.04 -0.70
C MET A 205 -7.93 7.03 -0.52
N GLY A 206 -7.75 6.00 0.30
CA GLY A 206 -8.76 4.97 0.57
C GLY A 206 -9.83 5.40 1.58
N GLY A 207 -9.53 6.37 2.44
CA GLY A 207 -10.42 6.81 3.51
C GLY A 207 -11.84 7.18 3.10
N PRO A 208 -12.07 7.90 1.98
CA PRO A 208 -13.43 8.18 1.49
C PRO A 208 -14.17 6.96 0.96
N ILE A 209 -13.50 5.83 0.70
CA ILE A 209 -14.09 4.61 0.13
C ILE A 209 -14.35 3.56 1.20
N PHE A 210 -13.39 3.34 2.10
CA PHE A 210 -13.45 2.28 3.12
C PHE A 210 -13.76 2.81 4.52
N GLY A 211 -13.62 4.12 4.75
CA GLY A 211 -13.56 4.67 6.09
C GLY A 211 -12.21 4.42 6.76
N VAL A 212 -12.11 4.81 8.03
CA VAL A 212 -10.93 4.64 8.87
C VAL A 212 -11.38 4.16 10.24
N TYR A 213 -10.90 3.00 10.66
CA TYR A 213 -11.25 2.38 11.95
C TYR A 213 -10.10 1.50 12.45
N PRO A 214 -9.98 1.29 13.77
CA PRO A 214 -8.99 0.38 14.33
C PRO A 214 -9.27 -1.06 13.87
N GLY A 215 -8.26 -1.71 13.28
CA GLY A 215 -8.39 -3.05 12.68
C GLY A 215 -8.31 -3.06 11.15
N LEU A 216 -8.54 -1.93 10.49
CA LEU A 216 -8.34 -1.76 9.05
C LEU A 216 -6.92 -2.15 8.60
N ASP A 217 -5.94 -1.97 9.48
CA ASP A 217 -4.53 -2.29 9.26
C ASP A 217 -4.30 -3.76 8.91
N PHE A 218 -4.81 -4.71 9.69
CA PHE A 218 -4.64 -6.14 9.43
C PHE A 218 -5.47 -6.62 8.24
N GLU A 219 -6.66 -6.05 8.06
CA GLU A 219 -7.53 -6.38 6.92
C GLU A 219 -6.83 -6.07 5.61
N LEU A 220 -6.38 -4.84 5.42
CA LEU A 220 -5.72 -4.42 4.17
C LEU A 220 -4.32 -4.99 4.00
N LEU A 221 -3.59 -5.22 5.10
CA LEU A 221 -2.29 -5.90 5.05
C LEU A 221 -2.42 -7.29 4.44
N SER A 222 -3.45 -8.06 4.84
CA SER A 222 -3.69 -9.39 4.30
C SER A 222 -3.89 -9.37 2.79
N VAL A 223 -4.67 -8.41 2.28
CA VAL A 223 -4.89 -8.24 0.84
C VAL A 223 -3.62 -7.75 0.12
N ALA A 224 -2.85 -6.87 0.76
CA ALA A 224 -1.57 -6.41 0.20
C ALA A 224 -0.57 -7.57 0.04
N PHE A 225 -0.54 -8.52 0.96
CA PHE A 225 0.26 -9.74 0.81
C PHE A 225 -0.20 -10.58 -0.38
N VAL A 226 -1.50 -10.73 -0.59
CA VAL A 226 -2.01 -11.40 -1.80
C VAL A 226 -1.46 -10.73 -3.06
N VAL A 227 -1.54 -9.41 -3.15
CA VAL A 227 -1.02 -8.64 -4.30
C VAL A 227 0.48 -8.86 -4.50
N VAL A 228 1.28 -8.77 -3.42
CA VAL A 228 2.74 -8.90 -3.51
C VAL A 228 3.16 -10.33 -3.87
N ILE A 229 2.42 -11.34 -3.39
CA ILE A 229 2.71 -12.75 -3.71
C ILE A 229 2.31 -13.05 -5.15
N VAL A 230 1.13 -12.63 -5.60
CA VAL A 230 0.65 -12.82 -6.98
C VAL A 230 1.50 -12.06 -7.98
N GLY A 231 1.90 -10.84 -7.63
CA GLY A 231 2.74 -9.99 -8.50
C GLY A 231 4.22 -10.33 -8.48
N GLY A 232 4.67 -11.16 -7.53
CA GLY A 232 6.10 -11.45 -7.30
C GLY A 232 6.74 -10.51 -6.29
N ARG A 233 7.37 -11.11 -5.27
CA ARG A 233 7.95 -10.41 -4.13
C ARG A 233 9.05 -9.44 -4.55
N GLY A 234 8.90 -8.15 -4.21
CA GLY A 234 9.89 -7.11 -4.50
C GLY A 234 9.84 -6.55 -5.93
N SER A 235 8.85 -6.95 -6.74
CA SER A 235 8.64 -6.44 -8.08
C SER A 235 7.61 -5.32 -8.12
N LEU A 236 8.02 -4.08 -8.43
CA LEU A 236 7.09 -2.96 -8.62
C LEU A 236 6.13 -3.17 -9.80
N LYS A 237 6.65 -3.72 -10.92
CA LYS A 237 5.84 -4.05 -12.10
C LYS A 237 4.84 -5.16 -11.75
N GLY A 238 5.30 -6.17 -11.00
CA GLY A 238 4.46 -7.23 -10.49
C GLY A 238 3.38 -6.72 -9.55
N SER A 239 3.70 -5.80 -8.64
CA SER A 239 2.68 -5.19 -7.75
C SER A 239 1.61 -4.43 -8.53
N ALA A 240 1.97 -3.75 -9.63
CA ALA A 240 1.00 -3.04 -10.47
C ALA A 240 0.04 -4.02 -11.18
N VAL A 241 0.58 -5.08 -11.79
CA VAL A 241 -0.26 -6.11 -12.45
C VAL A 241 -1.04 -6.92 -11.42
N GLY A 242 -0.40 -7.34 -10.33
CA GLY A 242 -1.02 -8.10 -9.25
C GLY A 242 -2.17 -7.36 -8.59
N SER A 243 -2.03 -6.04 -8.35
CA SER A 243 -3.09 -5.23 -7.76
C SER A 243 -4.33 -5.11 -8.66
N ILE A 244 -4.13 -4.97 -9.97
CA ILE A 244 -5.24 -4.95 -10.93
C ILE A 244 -5.93 -6.33 -10.97
N LEU A 245 -5.16 -7.41 -11.05
CA LEU A 245 -5.70 -8.77 -11.08
C LEU A 245 -6.49 -9.07 -9.79
N VAL A 246 -5.89 -8.83 -8.63
CA VAL A 246 -6.54 -9.06 -7.33
C VAL A 246 -7.78 -8.17 -7.17
N GLY A 247 -7.70 -6.90 -7.56
CA GLY A 247 -8.84 -5.99 -7.52
C GLY A 247 -10.01 -6.43 -8.39
N LEU A 248 -9.74 -6.91 -9.60
CA LEU A 248 -10.77 -7.45 -10.50
C LEU A 248 -11.35 -8.75 -9.95
N VAL A 249 -10.49 -9.71 -9.56
CA VAL A 249 -10.94 -11.02 -9.02
C VAL A 249 -11.79 -10.83 -7.77
N ASP A 250 -11.38 -9.95 -6.85
CA ASP A 250 -12.14 -9.66 -5.63
C ASP A 250 -13.52 -9.07 -5.95
N ASN A 251 -13.60 -8.07 -6.83
CA ASN A 251 -14.87 -7.43 -7.15
C ASN A 251 -15.82 -8.34 -7.94
N PHE A 252 -15.32 -9.06 -8.95
CA PHE A 252 -16.13 -10.03 -9.68
C PHE A 252 -16.54 -11.20 -8.78
N GLY A 253 -15.63 -11.70 -7.95
CA GLY A 253 -15.90 -12.78 -7.02
C GLY A 253 -17.01 -12.45 -6.03
N LYS A 254 -16.94 -11.28 -5.39
CA LYS A 254 -17.98 -10.78 -4.48
C LYS A 254 -19.32 -10.55 -5.17
N ALA A 255 -19.32 -10.19 -6.45
CA ALA A 255 -20.53 -9.92 -7.20
C ALA A 255 -21.22 -11.19 -7.73
N ILE A 256 -20.45 -12.25 -8.05
CA ILE A 256 -20.98 -13.49 -8.63
C ILE A 256 -21.25 -14.53 -7.53
N VAL A 257 -20.37 -14.67 -6.55
CA VAL A 257 -20.45 -15.65 -5.46
C VAL A 257 -20.14 -14.99 -4.12
N PRO A 258 -21.07 -14.19 -3.55
CA PRO A 258 -20.85 -13.44 -2.31
C PRO A 258 -20.44 -14.31 -1.13
N GLU A 259 -20.96 -15.54 -1.04
CA GLU A 259 -20.70 -16.49 0.04
C GLU A 259 -19.23 -16.95 0.07
N LEU A 260 -18.54 -16.90 -1.07
CA LEU A 260 -17.14 -17.30 -1.21
C LEU A 260 -16.18 -16.11 -1.36
N SER A 261 -16.56 -14.92 -0.91
CA SER A 261 -15.80 -13.69 -1.11
C SER A 261 -14.36 -13.77 -0.60
N TYR A 262 -14.11 -14.37 0.57
CA TYR A 262 -12.76 -14.61 1.08
C TYR A 262 -12.00 -15.65 0.25
N PHE A 263 -12.70 -16.69 -0.21
CA PHE A 263 -12.08 -17.71 -1.06
C PHE A 263 -11.61 -17.11 -2.40
N THR A 264 -12.45 -16.29 -3.04
CA THR A 264 -12.10 -15.64 -4.32
C THR A 264 -10.90 -14.71 -4.19
N LEU A 265 -10.72 -14.08 -3.03
CA LEU A 265 -9.58 -13.22 -2.75
C LEU A 265 -8.27 -14.02 -2.55
N PHE A 266 -8.30 -15.09 -1.74
CA PHE A 266 -7.10 -15.82 -1.34
C PHE A 266 -6.76 -17.00 -2.25
N ALA A 267 -7.70 -17.54 -3.02
CA ALA A 267 -7.46 -18.65 -3.93
C ALA A 267 -6.38 -18.34 -5.00
N PRO A 268 -6.37 -17.17 -5.66
CA PRO A 268 -5.29 -16.83 -6.59
C PRO A 268 -3.90 -16.90 -5.96
N MET A 269 -3.78 -16.41 -4.72
CA MET A 269 -2.53 -16.48 -3.97
C MET A 269 -2.11 -17.93 -3.72
N ALA A 270 -3.04 -18.78 -3.25
CA ALA A 270 -2.75 -20.19 -2.99
C ALA A 270 -2.33 -20.93 -4.26
N ILE A 271 -3.00 -20.66 -5.39
CA ILE A 271 -2.66 -21.25 -6.69
C ILE A 271 -1.27 -20.79 -7.14
N VAL A 272 -0.97 -19.49 -7.06
CA VAL A 272 0.35 -18.97 -7.46
C VAL A 272 1.45 -19.57 -6.60
N VAL A 273 1.29 -19.62 -5.28
CA VAL A 273 2.29 -20.23 -4.38
C VAL A 273 2.48 -21.72 -4.64
N ALA A 274 1.40 -22.45 -4.98
CA ALA A 274 1.49 -23.88 -5.30
C ALA A 274 2.24 -24.14 -6.62
N ILE A 275 2.09 -23.28 -7.63
CA ILE A 275 2.71 -23.46 -8.96
C ILE A 275 4.12 -22.84 -8.99
N LYS A 276 4.26 -21.65 -8.40
CA LYS A 276 5.51 -20.86 -8.41
C LYS A 276 5.74 -20.21 -7.05
N PRO A 277 6.46 -20.85 -6.13
CA PRO A 277 6.65 -20.38 -4.74
C PRO A 277 7.34 -19.02 -4.61
N THR A 278 7.98 -18.57 -5.66
CA THR A 278 8.68 -17.27 -5.72
C THR A 278 7.80 -16.09 -6.18
N GLY A 279 6.59 -16.38 -6.67
CA GLY A 279 5.66 -15.42 -7.27
C GLY A 279 5.84 -15.24 -8.76
#